data_917e8579377aad3a6b9aa6c0db3b6edb
#
_entry.id   917e8579377aad3a6b9aa6c0db3b6edb
#
_cell.length_a   1.000
_cell.length_b   1.000
_cell.length_c   1.000
_cell.angle_alpha   90.00
_cell.angle_beta   90.00
_cell.angle_gamma   90.00
#
_symmetry.space_group_name_H-M   'P 1'
#
loop_
_entity.id
_entity.type
_entity.pdbx_description
1 polymer ?
#
loop_
_entity_poly.entity_id
_entity_poly.type
_entity_poly.pdbx_seq_one_letter_code
_entity_poly.pdbx_strand_id
1 'polypeptide(L)'
;VGAEATVRANRRWWDGAAADYQAEHGDFLRDAGFVWCPEGLDEADAHLLGDPATLPGADVLEVGAGAAQCSRWLLAQGARPVALDLSGEQLAFARRLDDGRPVRVPLVQGDAEALPFADASFDIVCSAFGAVPFVADSGAVMAEAARVLRPGGRWVFSVTHPLRWCLPDDPGPGGLRVTWSYFDHRPYVEVDDTGAEIYVEHHRTMGDRVREIVAAGLVLLDVVEPEWPPGHDRVWGQWSPLRGRMVPGTAIFVTRKA
;
A
#
# COMPACT_ATOMS: atom_id res chain seq x y z
N VAL A 1 -1.64 -16.13 13.62
CA VAL A 1 -0.29 -15.53 13.62
C VAL A 1 -0.36 -14.24 14.40
N GLY A 2 0.52 -14.05 15.41
CA GLY A 2 0.59 -12.81 16.20
C GLY A 2 1.42 -11.72 15.49
N ALA A 3 1.36 -10.48 16.01
CA ALA A 3 2.00 -9.32 15.40
C ALA A 3 3.50 -9.52 15.14
N GLU A 4 4.28 -9.96 16.13
CA GLU A 4 5.72 -10.19 15.95
C GLU A 4 6.04 -11.26 14.88
N ALA A 5 5.22 -12.33 14.78
CA ALA A 5 5.41 -13.37 13.78
C ALA A 5 5.08 -12.83 12.38
N THR A 6 4.01 -12.05 12.25
CA THR A 6 3.65 -11.35 11.00
C THR A 6 4.78 -10.43 10.53
N VAL A 7 5.31 -9.58 11.41
CA VAL A 7 6.42 -8.66 11.09
C VAL A 7 7.66 -9.43 10.64
N ARG A 8 8.05 -10.51 11.34
CA ARG A 8 9.22 -11.33 10.97
C ARG A 8 9.04 -12.02 9.62
N ALA A 9 7.87 -12.63 9.39
CA ALA A 9 7.55 -13.33 8.15
C ALA A 9 7.61 -12.36 6.96
N ASN A 10 6.88 -11.26 7.05
CA ASN A 10 6.77 -10.28 5.96
C ASN A 10 8.10 -9.55 5.71
N ARG A 11 8.88 -9.21 6.74
CA ARG A 11 10.22 -8.65 6.54
C ARG A 11 11.10 -9.62 5.75
N ARG A 12 11.15 -10.90 6.16
CA ARG A 12 11.96 -11.93 5.48
C ARG A 12 11.55 -12.10 4.04
N TRP A 13 10.24 -12.13 3.77
CA TRP A 13 9.71 -12.31 2.44
C TRP A 13 10.06 -11.13 1.54
N TRP A 14 9.78 -9.90 1.98
CA TRP A 14 10.04 -8.69 1.21
C TRP A 14 11.55 -8.43 1.03
N ASP A 15 12.39 -8.82 1.98
CA ASP A 15 13.83 -8.79 1.80
C ASP A 15 14.26 -9.79 0.71
N GLY A 16 13.74 -11.02 0.73
CA GLY A 16 14.05 -12.03 -0.27
C GLY A 16 13.52 -11.75 -1.66
N ALA A 17 12.32 -11.18 -1.75
CA ALA A 17 11.63 -10.93 -3.01
C ALA A 17 11.99 -9.59 -3.68
N ALA A 18 12.76 -8.71 -3.02
CA ALA A 18 12.96 -7.33 -3.47
C ALA A 18 13.45 -7.21 -4.92
N ALA A 19 14.45 -8.01 -5.32
CA ALA A 19 15.01 -7.96 -6.67
C ALA A 19 14.04 -8.50 -7.72
N ASP A 20 13.43 -9.64 -7.45
CA ASP A 20 12.51 -10.31 -8.39
C ASP A 20 11.23 -9.48 -8.57
N TYR A 21 10.71 -8.90 -7.48
CA TYR A 21 9.56 -8.02 -7.52
C TYR A 21 9.81 -6.79 -8.42
N GLN A 22 10.98 -6.17 -8.30
CA GLN A 22 11.32 -5.03 -9.14
C GLN A 22 11.60 -5.43 -10.59
N ALA A 23 12.17 -6.61 -10.83
CA ALA A 23 12.37 -7.14 -12.18
C ALA A 23 11.04 -7.42 -12.88
N GLU A 24 10.02 -7.92 -12.16
CA GLU A 24 8.71 -8.24 -12.71
C GLU A 24 7.80 -7.02 -12.88
N HIS A 25 7.83 -6.09 -11.91
CA HIS A 25 6.87 -5.00 -11.83
C HIS A 25 7.46 -3.61 -12.07
N GLY A 26 8.80 -3.46 -12.08
CA GLY A 26 9.46 -2.16 -12.16
C GLY A 26 9.08 -1.33 -13.36
N ASP A 27 8.91 -1.93 -14.54
CA ASP A 27 8.48 -1.23 -15.76
C ASP A 27 7.09 -0.60 -15.60
N PHE A 28 6.17 -1.31 -14.93
CA PHE A 28 4.83 -0.81 -14.66
C PHE A 28 4.82 0.29 -13.58
N LEU A 29 5.57 0.08 -12.50
CA LEU A 29 5.67 1.03 -11.39
C LEU A 29 6.49 2.26 -11.78
N ARG A 30 7.39 2.12 -12.76
CA ARG A 30 8.34 3.15 -13.20
C ARG A 30 9.33 3.52 -12.09
N ASP A 31 10.42 4.19 -12.42
CA ASP A 31 11.39 4.66 -11.41
C ASP A 31 10.84 5.79 -10.51
N ALA A 32 9.97 6.61 -11.08
CA ALA A 32 9.34 7.74 -10.42
C ALA A 32 7.87 7.85 -10.87
N GLY A 33 7.10 6.80 -10.63
CA GLY A 33 5.68 6.73 -10.89
C GLY A 33 4.90 6.67 -9.59
N PHE A 34 3.67 7.16 -9.60
CA PHE A 34 2.76 7.00 -8.48
C PHE A 34 1.51 6.27 -8.95
N VAL A 35 1.60 4.95 -8.97
CA VAL A 35 0.50 4.06 -9.37
C VAL A 35 -0.14 3.48 -8.13
N TRP A 36 -1.44 3.70 -7.96
CA TRP A 36 -2.19 3.27 -6.78
C TRP A 36 -2.47 1.77 -6.74
N CYS A 37 -2.51 1.10 -7.88
CA CYS A 37 -3.02 -0.27 -7.96
C CYS A 37 -2.67 -0.97 -9.26
N PRO A 38 -2.81 -2.32 -9.33
CA PRO A 38 -2.60 -3.09 -10.54
C PRO A 38 -3.51 -2.71 -11.72
N GLU A 39 -4.65 -2.08 -11.48
CA GLU A 39 -5.53 -1.49 -12.49
C GLU A 39 -4.87 -0.31 -13.23
N GLY A 40 -3.80 0.26 -12.66
CA GLY A 40 -3.01 1.30 -13.30
C GLY A 40 -3.53 2.73 -13.04
N LEU A 41 -4.32 2.94 -11.99
CA LEU A 41 -4.73 4.29 -11.61
C LEU A 41 -3.52 5.10 -11.14
N ASP A 42 -3.20 6.16 -11.85
CA ASP A 42 -2.06 7.04 -11.60
C ASP A 42 -2.49 8.25 -10.77
N GLU A 43 -1.68 8.67 -9.79
CA GLU A 43 -1.98 9.84 -8.96
C GLU A 43 -2.02 11.13 -9.79
N ALA A 44 -1.24 11.20 -10.87
CA ALA A 44 -1.26 12.33 -11.79
C ALA A 44 -2.65 12.62 -12.40
N ASP A 45 -3.48 11.59 -12.52
CA ASP A 45 -4.84 11.68 -13.05
C ASP A 45 -5.88 11.64 -11.93
N ALA A 46 -5.62 10.87 -10.87
CA ALA A 46 -6.59 10.59 -9.81
C ALA A 46 -6.70 11.72 -8.78
N HIS A 47 -5.62 12.44 -8.50
CA HIS A 47 -5.53 13.54 -7.54
C HIS A 47 -6.07 13.18 -6.14
N LEU A 48 -5.85 11.95 -5.68
CA LEU A 48 -6.36 11.46 -4.40
C LEU A 48 -5.64 12.10 -3.21
N LEU A 49 -4.39 12.52 -3.40
CA LEU A 49 -3.63 13.25 -2.39
C LEU A 49 -4.13 14.69 -2.19
N GLY A 50 -5.00 15.17 -3.07
CA GLY A 50 -5.60 16.50 -3.03
C GLY A 50 -5.27 17.34 -4.25
N ASP A 51 -5.45 18.67 -4.14
CA ASP A 51 -5.12 19.59 -5.22
C ASP A 51 -3.61 19.52 -5.51
N PRO A 52 -3.18 19.20 -6.75
CA PRO A 52 -1.77 19.16 -7.13
C PRO A 52 -1.00 20.46 -6.82
N ALA A 53 -1.68 21.60 -6.83
CA ALA A 53 -1.08 22.89 -6.47
C ALA A 53 -0.61 22.96 -4.99
N THR A 54 -1.08 22.05 -4.14
CA THR A 54 -0.68 21.98 -2.72
C THR A 54 0.48 21.04 -2.45
N LEU A 55 0.91 20.24 -3.43
CA LEU A 55 2.05 19.33 -3.29
C LEU A 55 3.41 20.02 -3.11
N PRO A 56 3.72 21.12 -3.84
CA PRO A 56 5.00 21.79 -3.64
C PRO A 56 5.20 22.27 -2.19
N GLY A 57 6.27 21.77 -1.56
CA GLY A 57 6.62 22.07 -0.18
C GLY A 57 5.84 21.29 0.89
N ALA A 58 4.89 20.41 0.53
CA ALA A 58 4.21 19.55 1.48
C ALA A 58 5.15 18.49 2.07
N ASP A 59 5.06 18.24 3.38
CA ASP A 59 5.73 17.11 4.04
C ASP A 59 4.90 15.86 3.84
N VAL A 60 5.45 14.84 3.17
CA VAL A 60 4.74 13.61 2.81
C VAL A 60 5.44 12.39 3.38
N LEU A 61 4.71 11.46 4.00
CA LEU A 61 5.20 10.15 4.40
C LEU A 61 4.59 9.07 3.49
N GLU A 62 5.43 8.29 2.83
CA GLU A 62 5.04 7.06 2.16
C GLU A 62 5.32 5.87 3.08
N VAL A 63 4.29 5.09 3.42
CA VAL A 63 4.36 3.91 4.31
C VAL A 63 4.27 2.64 3.48
N GLY A 64 5.22 1.72 3.66
CA GLY A 64 5.37 0.55 2.80
C GLY A 64 5.85 0.95 1.40
N ALA A 65 6.91 1.76 1.36
CA ALA A 65 7.35 2.45 0.16
C ALA A 65 8.05 1.54 -0.87
N GLY A 66 8.44 0.32 -0.48
CA GLY A 66 9.20 -0.56 -1.35
C GLY A 66 10.45 0.14 -1.90
N ALA A 67 10.57 0.21 -3.23
CA ALA A 67 11.66 0.91 -3.88
C ALA A 67 11.42 2.44 -4.02
N ALA A 68 10.48 3.03 -3.29
CA ALA A 68 10.19 4.46 -3.18
C ALA A 68 9.86 5.16 -4.52
N GLN A 69 9.17 4.48 -5.43
CA GLN A 69 8.76 5.07 -6.71
C GLN A 69 7.79 6.25 -6.51
N CYS A 70 6.77 6.08 -5.63
CA CYS A 70 5.81 7.14 -5.34
C CYS A 70 6.49 8.35 -4.68
N SER A 71 7.43 8.11 -3.75
CA SER A 71 8.21 9.18 -3.13
C SER A 71 9.05 9.94 -4.15
N ARG A 72 9.65 9.27 -5.14
CA ARG A 72 10.38 9.98 -6.21
C ARG A 72 9.46 10.80 -7.10
N TRP A 73 8.27 10.29 -7.39
CA TRP A 73 7.25 11.09 -8.09
C TRP A 73 6.87 12.33 -7.30
N LEU A 74 6.59 12.18 -6.01
CA LEU A 74 6.27 13.29 -5.10
C LEU A 74 7.39 14.34 -5.04
N LEU A 75 8.65 13.88 -4.97
CA LEU A 75 9.82 14.76 -5.01
C LEU A 75 9.86 15.58 -6.31
N ALA A 76 9.51 14.95 -7.44
CA ALA A 76 9.43 15.63 -8.73
C ALA A 76 8.27 16.66 -8.79
N GLN A 77 7.21 16.48 -8.00
CA GLN A 77 6.14 17.48 -7.81
C GLN A 77 6.53 18.61 -6.84
N GLY A 78 7.74 18.60 -6.29
CA GLY A 78 8.22 19.61 -5.35
C GLY A 78 7.82 19.38 -3.89
N ALA A 79 7.26 18.23 -3.56
CA ALA A 79 7.00 17.81 -2.18
C ALA A 79 8.30 17.44 -1.45
N ARG A 80 8.22 17.26 -0.14
CA ARG A 80 9.29 16.76 0.74
C ARG A 80 8.94 15.38 1.27
N PRO A 81 9.09 14.33 0.45
CA PRO A 81 8.74 12.98 0.86
C PRO A 81 9.77 12.37 1.81
N VAL A 82 9.29 11.48 2.68
CA VAL A 82 10.07 10.47 3.40
C VAL A 82 9.45 9.13 3.09
N ALA A 83 10.28 8.14 2.71
CA ALA A 83 9.86 6.79 2.41
C ALA A 83 10.18 5.86 3.57
N LEU A 84 9.17 5.17 4.11
CA LEU A 84 9.34 4.17 5.16
C LEU A 84 8.97 2.79 4.63
N ASP A 85 9.82 1.80 4.88
CA ASP A 85 9.54 0.40 4.59
C ASP A 85 10.08 -0.53 5.67
N LEU A 86 9.45 -1.68 5.85
CA LEU A 86 9.88 -2.73 6.76
C LEU A 86 11.14 -3.45 6.25
N SER A 87 11.26 -3.59 4.91
CA SER A 87 12.33 -4.31 4.23
C SER A 87 13.55 -3.43 4.00
N GLY A 88 14.69 -3.87 4.54
CA GLY A 88 16.00 -3.24 4.29
C GLY A 88 16.46 -3.39 2.84
N GLU A 89 16.13 -4.50 2.17
CA GLU A 89 16.50 -4.79 0.78
C GLU A 89 15.68 -3.96 -0.21
N GLN A 90 14.38 -3.72 0.04
CA GLN A 90 13.58 -2.79 -0.75
C GLN A 90 14.18 -1.37 -0.67
N LEU A 91 14.54 -0.91 0.53
CA LEU A 91 15.20 0.38 0.70
C LEU A 91 16.61 0.43 0.07
N ALA A 92 17.34 -0.70 0.07
CA ALA A 92 18.60 -0.78 -0.65
C ALA A 92 18.40 -0.68 -2.16
N PHE A 93 17.30 -1.25 -2.69
CA PHE A 93 16.94 -1.07 -4.09
C PHE A 93 16.55 0.40 -4.39
N ALA A 94 15.78 1.04 -3.51
CA ALA A 94 15.47 2.47 -3.62
C ALA A 94 16.72 3.35 -3.70
N ARG A 95 17.76 3.06 -2.87
CA ARG A 95 19.04 3.77 -2.93
C ARG A 95 19.73 3.62 -4.29
N ARG A 96 19.71 2.40 -4.87
CA ARG A 96 20.29 2.17 -6.22
C ARG A 96 19.57 2.98 -7.30
N LEU A 97 18.24 3.10 -7.22
CA LEU A 97 17.46 3.94 -8.14
C LEU A 97 17.76 5.45 -7.97
N ASP A 98 18.21 5.85 -6.79
CA ASP A 98 18.61 7.23 -6.51
C ASP A 98 20.07 7.55 -6.91
N ASP A 99 20.87 6.53 -7.27
CA ASP A 99 22.25 6.75 -7.67
C ASP A 99 22.33 7.62 -8.94
N GLY A 100 23.19 8.65 -8.87
CA GLY A 100 23.33 9.65 -9.93
C GLY A 100 22.23 10.73 -9.98
N ARG A 101 21.21 10.67 -9.13
CA ARG A 101 20.19 11.71 -9.02
C ARG A 101 20.68 12.88 -8.17
N PRO A 102 20.34 14.13 -8.52
CA PRO A 102 20.79 15.32 -7.78
C PRO A 102 20.17 15.41 -6.37
N VAL A 103 18.98 14.85 -6.18
CA VAL A 103 18.27 14.78 -4.90
C VAL A 103 17.83 13.34 -4.66
N ARG A 104 18.04 12.86 -3.45
CA ARG A 104 17.65 11.52 -3.01
C ARG A 104 16.46 11.58 -2.08
N VAL A 105 15.62 10.55 -2.11
CA VAL A 105 14.52 10.38 -1.16
C VAL A 105 15.10 9.96 0.21
N PRO A 106 14.77 10.63 1.32
CA PRO A 106 15.06 10.14 2.66
C PRO A 106 14.37 8.80 2.91
N LEU A 107 15.14 7.77 3.29
CA LEU A 107 14.68 6.41 3.50
C LEU A 107 14.79 6.02 4.97
N VAL A 108 13.73 5.47 5.53
CA VAL A 108 13.65 5.02 6.93
C VAL A 108 13.19 3.55 6.96
N GLN A 109 13.96 2.69 7.61
CA GLN A 109 13.50 1.33 7.89
C GLN A 109 12.67 1.36 9.19
N GLY A 110 11.42 0.90 9.12
CA GLY A 110 10.51 0.95 10.26
C GLY A 110 9.26 0.11 10.07
N ASP A 111 8.52 -0.02 11.17
CA ASP A 111 7.25 -0.70 11.24
C ASP A 111 6.11 0.31 11.11
N ALA A 112 5.12 0.00 10.29
CA ALA A 112 3.94 0.85 10.09
C ALA A 112 3.02 0.92 11.32
N GLU A 113 3.07 -0.09 12.19
CA GLU A 113 2.33 -0.12 13.46
C GLU A 113 2.99 0.76 14.55
N ALA A 114 4.23 1.27 14.32
CA ALA A 114 4.98 2.10 15.25
C ALA A 114 5.90 3.07 14.50
N LEU A 115 5.33 4.15 13.95
CA LEU A 115 6.05 5.10 13.11
C LEU A 115 7.06 5.94 13.92
N PRO A 116 8.36 5.98 13.52
CA PRO A 116 9.42 6.67 14.26
C PRO A 116 9.43 8.19 13.99
N PHE A 117 8.26 8.81 13.96
CA PHE A 117 8.11 10.24 13.70
C PHE A 117 7.31 10.90 14.81
N ALA A 118 7.55 12.20 15.03
CA ALA A 118 6.81 12.99 16.00
C ALA A 118 5.35 13.22 15.52
N ASP A 119 4.49 13.56 16.46
CA ASP A 119 3.11 13.96 16.18
C ASP A 119 3.07 15.16 15.23
N ALA A 120 2.06 15.23 14.38
CA ALA A 120 1.80 16.36 13.49
C ALA A 120 3.02 16.79 12.63
N SER A 121 3.75 15.81 12.09
CA SER A 121 4.96 16.04 11.27
C SER A 121 4.68 16.15 9.77
N PHE A 122 3.56 15.58 9.29
CA PHE A 122 3.27 15.45 7.87
C PHE A 122 1.93 16.10 7.50
N ASP A 123 1.87 16.61 6.27
CA ASP A 123 0.65 17.12 5.65
C ASP A 123 -0.14 15.98 4.97
N ILE A 124 0.61 14.99 4.43
CA ILE A 124 0.05 13.85 3.74
C ILE A 124 0.79 12.58 4.22
N VAL A 125 0.03 11.52 4.46
CA VAL A 125 0.53 10.15 4.58
C VAL A 125 -0.10 9.34 3.46
N CYS A 126 0.65 8.47 2.80
CA CYS A 126 0.13 7.62 1.73
C CYS A 126 0.73 6.21 1.77
N SER A 127 0.00 5.25 1.20
CA SER A 127 0.47 3.87 1.02
C SER A 127 -0.20 3.27 -0.23
N ALA A 128 0.60 3.03 -1.27
CA ALA A 128 0.12 2.39 -2.48
C ALA A 128 0.41 0.89 -2.43
N PHE A 129 -0.56 0.08 -2.03
CA PHE A 129 -0.45 -1.38 -1.84
C PHE A 129 0.66 -1.81 -0.86
N GLY A 130 1.09 -0.91 0.00
CA GLY A 130 2.20 -1.13 0.92
C GLY A 130 1.79 -1.83 2.22
N ALA A 131 1.97 -1.18 3.36
CA ALA A 131 1.94 -1.77 4.68
C ALA A 131 0.61 -2.39 5.13
N VAL A 132 -0.54 -1.76 4.80
CA VAL A 132 -1.83 -2.03 5.46
C VAL A 132 -2.32 -3.48 5.40
N PRO A 133 -2.18 -4.23 4.29
CA PRO A 133 -2.57 -5.64 4.24
C PRO A 133 -1.64 -6.57 5.04
N PHE A 134 -0.40 -6.14 5.28
CA PHE A 134 0.71 -6.97 5.78
C PHE A 134 0.96 -6.83 7.28
N VAL A 135 0.12 -6.10 8.00
CA VAL A 135 0.20 -5.89 9.45
C VAL A 135 -0.89 -6.65 10.19
N ALA A 136 -0.60 -7.09 11.39
CA ALA A 136 -1.57 -7.80 12.22
C ALA A 136 -2.66 -6.86 12.75
N ASP A 137 -2.31 -5.63 13.10
CA ASP A 137 -3.22 -4.59 13.56
C ASP A 137 -3.23 -3.37 12.63
N SER A 138 -4.06 -3.44 11.61
CA SER A 138 -4.26 -2.30 10.71
C SER A 138 -4.90 -1.09 11.40
N GLY A 139 -5.60 -1.29 12.53
CA GLY A 139 -6.09 -0.19 13.36
C GLY A 139 -4.94 0.62 13.98
N ALA A 140 -3.85 -0.03 14.39
CA ALA A 140 -2.64 0.66 14.84
C ALA A 140 -2.02 1.51 13.71
N VAL A 141 -1.99 1.00 12.47
CA VAL A 141 -1.51 1.81 11.32
C VAL A 141 -2.39 3.04 11.11
N MET A 142 -3.73 2.91 11.22
CA MET A 142 -4.64 4.07 11.11
C MET A 142 -4.37 5.09 12.22
N ALA A 143 -4.15 4.63 13.47
CA ALA A 143 -3.86 5.49 14.60
C ALA A 143 -2.51 6.22 14.43
N GLU A 144 -1.47 5.51 13.99
CA GLU A 144 -0.14 6.08 13.73
C GLU A 144 -0.17 7.09 12.58
N ALA A 145 -0.85 6.77 11.46
CA ALA A 145 -1.05 7.72 10.38
C ALA A 145 -1.77 8.99 10.86
N ALA A 146 -2.84 8.83 11.65
CA ALA A 146 -3.54 9.96 12.25
C ALA A 146 -2.65 10.76 13.23
N ARG A 147 -1.82 10.09 14.04
CA ARG A 147 -0.91 10.74 14.98
C ARG A 147 0.11 11.62 14.28
N VAL A 148 0.77 11.11 13.26
CA VAL A 148 1.84 11.84 12.56
C VAL A 148 1.32 12.91 11.61
N LEU A 149 0.04 12.86 11.20
CA LEU A 149 -0.60 13.88 10.40
C LEU A 149 -0.86 15.15 11.20
N ARG A 150 -0.67 16.31 10.56
CA ARG A 150 -1.19 17.59 11.02
C ARG A 150 -2.72 17.62 10.95
N PRO A 151 -3.40 18.43 11.79
CA PRO A 151 -4.84 18.67 11.60
C PRO A 151 -5.17 19.06 10.16
N GLY A 152 -6.20 18.46 9.58
CA GLY A 152 -6.57 18.66 8.17
C GLY A 152 -5.74 17.86 7.16
N GLY A 153 -4.66 17.22 7.59
CA GLY A 153 -3.80 16.38 6.73
C GLY A 153 -4.51 15.13 6.21
N ARG A 154 -4.03 14.56 5.10
CA ARG A 154 -4.65 13.42 4.40
C ARG A 154 -3.93 12.12 4.70
N TRP A 155 -4.69 11.06 4.90
CA TRP A 155 -4.23 9.67 4.81
C TRP A 155 -4.94 8.99 3.65
N VAL A 156 -4.17 8.53 2.65
CA VAL A 156 -4.69 7.84 1.47
C VAL A 156 -3.96 6.51 1.32
N PHE A 157 -4.71 5.41 1.24
CA PHE A 157 -4.10 4.09 1.11
C PHE A 157 -4.92 3.16 0.23
N SER A 158 -4.23 2.35 -0.56
CA SER A 158 -4.83 1.29 -1.36
C SER A 158 -4.54 -0.09 -0.77
N VAL A 159 -5.51 -0.96 -0.87
CA VAL A 159 -5.44 -2.36 -0.43
C VAL A 159 -6.12 -3.26 -1.45
N THR A 160 -5.79 -4.53 -1.43
CA THR A 160 -6.61 -5.58 -2.06
C THR A 160 -8.06 -5.40 -1.61
N HIS A 161 -8.98 -5.32 -2.58
CA HIS A 161 -10.40 -5.12 -2.25
C HIS A 161 -10.90 -6.23 -1.33
N PRO A 162 -11.63 -5.92 -0.24
CA PRO A 162 -12.12 -6.93 0.71
C PRO A 162 -12.90 -8.09 0.09
N LEU A 163 -13.62 -7.86 -1.02
CA LEU A 163 -14.33 -8.91 -1.75
C LEU A 163 -13.38 -10.02 -2.26
N ARG A 164 -12.14 -9.69 -2.56
CA ARG A 164 -11.14 -10.66 -3.04
C ARG A 164 -11.04 -11.87 -2.12
N TRP A 165 -11.13 -11.66 -0.81
CA TRP A 165 -10.89 -12.70 0.19
C TRP A 165 -11.93 -13.82 0.21
N CYS A 166 -13.07 -13.66 -0.47
CA CYS A 166 -14.02 -14.75 -0.68
C CYS A 166 -13.83 -15.48 -2.03
N LEU A 167 -12.86 -15.05 -2.84
CA LEU A 167 -12.58 -15.57 -4.19
C LEU A 167 -11.23 -16.30 -4.21
N PRO A 168 -11.03 -17.33 -5.05
CA PRO A 168 -9.74 -17.97 -5.25
C PRO A 168 -8.71 -17.00 -5.85
N ASP A 169 -7.44 -17.26 -5.58
CA ASP A 169 -6.32 -16.58 -6.25
C ASP A 169 -6.10 -17.18 -7.65
N ASP A 170 -7.01 -16.84 -8.56
CA ASP A 170 -7.04 -17.32 -9.94
C ASP A 170 -7.42 -16.14 -10.85
N PRO A 171 -6.56 -15.68 -11.79
CA PRO A 171 -6.88 -14.62 -12.73
C PRO A 171 -7.95 -15.00 -13.76
N GLY A 172 -8.26 -16.29 -13.90
CA GLY A 172 -9.22 -16.85 -14.84
C GLY A 172 -10.66 -16.91 -14.30
N PRO A 173 -11.55 -17.62 -15.02
CA PRO A 173 -12.97 -17.75 -14.64
C PRO A 173 -13.19 -18.42 -13.28
N GLY A 174 -12.27 -19.29 -12.82
CA GLY A 174 -12.32 -19.91 -11.50
C GLY A 174 -12.30 -18.89 -10.38
N GLY A 175 -11.58 -17.79 -10.55
CA GLY A 175 -11.47 -16.69 -9.61
C GLY A 175 -12.72 -15.85 -9.43
N LEU A 176 -13.80 -16.11 -10.18
CA LEU A 176 -15.09 -15.43 -10.03
C LEU A 176 -16.10 -16.22 -9.17
N ARG A 177 -15.63 -17.31 -8.55
CA ARG A 177 -16.50 -18.17 -7.71
C ARG A 177 -16.24 -17.88 -6.25
N VAL A 178 -17.29 -17.53 -5.49
CA VAL A 178 -17.20 -17.43 -4.03
C VAL A 178 -16.91 -18.82 -3.44
N THR A 179 -15.79 -18.96 -2.74
CA THR A 179 -15.31 -20.21 -2.15
C THR A 179 -15.07 -20.12 -0.67
N TRP A 180 -14.90 -18.90 -0.13
CA TRP A 180 -14.71 -18.65 1.29
C TRP A 180 -15.71 -17.63 1.82
N SER A 181 -15.83 -17.56 3.15
CA SER A 181 -16.65 -16.53 3.78
C SER A 181 -15.94 -15.18 3.70
N TYR A 182 -16.67 -14.16 3.26
CA TYR A 182 -16.23 -12.77 3.35
C TYR A 182 -15.94 -12.31 4.79
N PHE A 183 -16.53 -12.95 5.76
CA PHE A 183 -16.39 -12.67 7.19
C PHE A 183 -15.35 -13.52 7.88
N ASP A 184 -14.55 -14.27 7.14
CA ASP A 184 -13.44 -15.04 7.70
C ASP A 184 -12.24 -14.13 7.90
N HIS A 185 -11.91 -13.82 9.16
CA HIS A 185 -10.80 -12.96 9.53
C HIS A 185 -9.48 -13.70 9.78
N ARG A 186 -9.43 -15.00 9.47
CA ARG A 186 -8.16 -15.72 9.57
C ARG A 186 -7.17 -15.14 8.57
N PRO A 187 -5.91 -14.91 8.97
CA PRO A 187 -4.90 -14.43 8.04
C PRO A 187 -4.63 -15.46 6.94
N TYR A 188 -4.31 -15.01 5.76
CA TYR A 188 -3.64 -15.82 4.75
C TYR A 188 -2.17 -15.98 5.17
N VAL A 189 -1.68 -17.22 5.16
CA VAL A 189 -0.32 -17.54 5.62
C VAL A 189 0.31 -18.52 4.65
N GLU A 190 1.48 -18.17 4.15
CA GLU A 190 2.37 -19.12 3.46
C GLU A 190 3.42 -19.62 4.43
N VAL A 191 3.78 -20.87 4.31
CA VAL A 191 4.81 -21.52 5.13
C VAL A 191 5.86 -22.17 4.24
N ASP A 192 7.10 -22.23 4.72
CA ASP A 192 8.17 -22.99 4.08
C ASP A 192 8.07 -24.50 4.38
N ASP A 193 9.01 -25.28 3.83
CA ASP A 193 9.06 -26.73 4.01
C ASP A 193 9.26 -27.16 5.48
N THR A 194 9.66 -26.24 6.36
CA THR A 194 9.79 -26.46 7.80
C THR A 194 8.53 -26.13 8.58
N GLY A 195 7.53 -25.52 7.95
CA GLY A 195 6.31 -25.02 8.54
C GLY A 195 6.45 -23.64 9.18
N ALA A 196 7.55 -22.93 8.94
CA ALA A 196 7.71 -21.55 9.40
C ALA A 196 6.97 -20.58 8.47
N GLU A 197 6.28 -19.59 9.07
CA GLU A 197 5.57 -18.55 8.31
C GLU A 197 6.58 -17.71 7.51
N ILE A 198 6.32 -17.57 6.21
CA ILE A 198 7.16 -16.78 5.30
C ILE A 198 6.43 -15.58 4.71
N TYR A 199 5.09 -15.60 4.66
CA TYR A 199 4.27 -14.49 4.15
C TYR A 199 2.92 -14.48 4.84
N VAL A 200 2.43 -13.30 5.22
CA VAL A 200 1.17 -13.15 5.94
C VAL A 200 0.40 -11.93 5.43
N GLU A 201 -0.86 -12.13 5.06
CA GLU A 201 -1.82 -11.05 4.82
C GLU A 201 -3.02 -11.13 5.77
N HIS A 202 -3.52 -9.97 6.19
CA HIS A 202 -4.65 -9.89 7.11
C HIS A 202 -5.88 -9.30 6.42
N HIS A 203 -6.93 -10.11 6.34
CA HIS A 203 -8.22 -9.68 5.81
C HIS A 203 -8.95 -8.76 6.80
N ARG A 204 -9.56 -7.72 6.26
CA ARG A 204 -10.56 -6.86 6.91
C ARG A 204 -11.72 -6.66 5.95
N THR A 205 -12.95 -6.78 6.46
CA THR A 205 -14.13 -6.43 5.66
C THR A 205 -14.14 -4.93 5.36
N MET A 206 -14.93 -4.49 4.37
CA MET A 206 -15.13 -3.07 4.12
C MET A 206 -15.62 -2.33 5.38
N GLY A 207 -16.54 -2.97 6.14
CA GLY A 207 -17.02 -2.41 7.40
C GLY A 207 -15.95 -2.31 8.48
N ASP A 208 -14.99 -3.25 8.54
CA ASP A 208 -13.86 -3.16 9.48
C ASP A 208 -12.97 -1.98 9.13
N ARG A 209 -12.61 -1.82 7.84
CA ARG A 209 -11.81 -0.67 7.38
C ARG A 209 -12.42 0.67 7.76
N VAL A 210 -13.72 0.82 7.52
CA VAL A 210 -14.43 2.06 7.91
C VAL A 210 -14.39 2.28 9.43
N ARG A 211 -14.57 1.22 10.23
CA ARG A 211 -14.50 1.32 11.70
C ARG A 211 -13.10 1.67 12.20
N GLU A 212 -12.03 1.08 11.61
CA GLU A 212 -10.64 1.39 11.95
C GLU A 212 -10.32 2.86 11.65
N ILE A 213 -10.73 3.37 10.48
CA ILE A 213 -10.58 4.76 10.08
C ILE A 213 -11.25 5.71 11.09
N VAL A 214 -12.52 5.44 11.43
CA VAL A 214 -13.30 6.27 12.36
C VAL A 214 -12.71 6.20 13.77
N ALA A 215 -12.30 5.03 14.23
CA ALA A 215 -11.70 4.85 15.56
C ALA A 215 -10.38 5.61 15.71
N ALA A 216 -9.62 5.80 14.63
CA ALA A 216 -8.40 6.62 14.61
C ALA A 216 -8.65 8.14 14.57
N GLY A 217 -9.92 8.59 14.56
CA GLY A 217 -10.27 10.02 14.47
C GLY A 217 -10.12 10.59 13.05
N LEU A 218 -10.10 9.71 12.05
CA LEU A 218 -10.04 10.10 10.64
C LEU A 218 -11.46 10.23 10.07
N VAL A 219 -11.67 11.20 9.19
CA VAL A 219 -12.90 11.38 8.43
C VAL A 219 -12.73 10.72 7.07
N LEU A 220 -13.55 9.73 6.76
CA LEU A 220 -13.59 9.11 5.44
C LEU A 220 -14.21 10.10 4.44
N LEU A 221 -13.47 10.43 3.39
CA LEU A 221 -13.90 11.35 2.33
C LEU A 221 -14.42 10.59 1.11
N ASP A 222 -13.74 9.50 0.74
CA ASP A 222 -14.08 8.71 -0.44
C ASP A 222 -13.55 7.27 -0.30
N VAL A 223 -14.16 6.35 -1.04
CA VAL A 223 -13.65 5.00 -1.33
C VAL A 223 -13.65 4.83 -2.84
N VAL A 224 -12.46 4.80 -3.43
CA VAL A 224 -12.31 4.62 -4.88
C VAL A 224 -12.09 3.14 -5.18
N GLU A 225 -12.89 2.60 -6.07
CA GLU A 225 -12.78 1.25 -6.62
C GLU A 225 -12.40 1.39 -8.10
N PRO A 226 -11.10 1.29 -8.46
CA PRO A 226 -10.68 1.51 -9.84
C PRO A 226 -11.25 0.45 -10.77
N GLU A 227 -11.84 0.88 -11.88
CA GLU A 227 -12.25 0.00 -12.96
C GLU A 227 -11.03 -0.47 -13.77
N TRP A 228 -11.10 -1.68 -14.31
CA TRP A 228 -10.07 -2.19 -15.19
C TRP A 228 -10.12 -1.48 -16.56
N PRO A 229 -9.06 -0.73 -16.94
CA PRO A 229 -9.15 0.11 -18.12
C PRO A 229 -9.09 -0.71 -19.44
N PRO A 230 -9.76 -0.27 -20.49
CA PRO A 230 -9.67 -0.89 -21.81
C PRO A 230 -8.21 -0.96 -22.32
N GLY A 231 -7.82 -2.12 -22.87
CA GLY A 231 -6.47 -2.32 -23.41
C GLY A 231 -5.38 -2.59 -22.38
N HIS A 232 -5.71 -2.65 -21.09
CA HIS A 232 -4.79 -3.07 -20.05
C HIS A 232 -4.83 -4.60 -19.93
N ASP A 233 -3.82 -5.28 -20.49
CA ASP A 233 -3.79 -6.74 -20.59
C ASP A 233 -2.91 -7.42 -19.53
N ARG A 234 -2.40 -6.65 -18.56
CA ARG A 234 -1.54 -7.18 -17.50
C ARG A 234 -2.29 -8.19 -16.63
N VAL A 235 -1.59 -9.23 -16.23
CA VAL A 235 -2.01 -10.13 -15.17
C VAL A 235 -1.02 -9.96 -14.01
N TRP A 236 -1.53 -9.75 -12.81
CA TRP A 236 -0.74 -9.60 -11.60
C TRP A 236 -1.43 -10.35 -10.47
N GLY A 237 -0.94 -11.57 -10.15
CA GLY A 237 -1.63 -12.47 -9.24
C GLY A 237 -3.08 -12.66 -9.67
N GLN A 238 -4.00 -12.31 -8.81
CA GLN A 238 -5.44 -12.40 -9.08
C GLN A 238 -6.01 -11.28 -9.96
N TRP A 239 -5.28 -10.18 -10.17
CA TRP A 239 -5.73 -9.08 -11.03
C TRP A 239 -5.58 -9.49 -12.50
N SER A 240 -6.64 -9.33 -13.26
CA SER A 240 -6.66 -9.62 -14.68
C SER A 240 -7.75 -8.85 -15.40
N PRO A 241 -7.66 -8.70 -16.74
CA PRO A 241 -8.73 -8.09 -17.54
C PRO A 241 -10.09 -8.76 -17.35
N LEU A 242 -10.11 -10.08 -17.14
CA LEU A 242 -11.36 -10.83 -16.95
C LEU A 242 -12.01 -10.48 -15.60
N ARG A 243 -11.24 -10.57 -14.53
CA ARG A 243 -11.77 -10.31 -13.17
C ARG A 243 -12.07 -8.85 -12.94
N GLY A 244 -11.15 -7.97 -13.36
CA GLY A 244 -11.29 -6.53 -13.13
C GLY A 244 -12.48 -5.89 -13.84
N ARG A 245 -13.00 -6.53 -14.90
CA ARG A 245 -14.27 -6.11 -15.53
C ARG A 245 -15.53 -6.58 -14.79
N MET A 246 -15.40 -7.47 -13.83
CA MET A 246 -16.53 -8.12 -13.15
C MET A 246 -16.63 -7.74 -11.68
N VAL A 247 -15.49 -7.57 -11.02
CA VAL A 247 -15.39 -7.27 -9.59
C VAL A 247 -14.19 -6.35 -9.34
N PRO A 248 -14.27 -5.46 -8.33
CA PRO A 248 -13.14 -4.60 -7.98
C PRO A 248 -11.99 -5.45 -7.43
N GLY A 249 -10.77 -5.19 -7.90
CA GLY A 249 -9.55 -5.80 -7.37
C GLY A 249 -8.94 -4.98 -6.23
N THR A 250 -9.13 -3.67 -6.25
CA THR A 250 -8.55 -2.69 -5.34
C THR A 250 -9.62 -1.83 -4.69
N ALA A 251 -9.40 -1.47 -3.42
CA ALA A 251 -10.09 -0.38 -2.74
C ALA A 251 -9.07 0.66 -2.28
N ILE A 252 -9.31 1.94 -2.59
CA ILE A 252 -8.48 3.06 -2.16
C ILE A 252 -9.32 3.93 -1.23
N PHE A 253 -8.85 4.12 -0.01
CA PHE A 253 -9.51 4.93 1.00
C PHE A 253 -8.88 6.31 1.06
N VAL A 254 -9.68 7.34 0.85
CA VAL A 254 -9.27 8.74 0.98
C VAL A 254 -9.82 9.28 2.28
N THR A 255 -8.95 9.69 3.18
CA THR A 255 -9.33 10.17 4.51
C THR A 255 -8.66 11.49 4.85
N ARG A 256 -9.15 12.15 5.89
CA ARG A 256 -8.58 13.38 6.42
C ARG A 256 -8.59 13.36 7.94
N LYS A 257 -7.52 13.81 8.58
CA LYS A 257 -7.51 14.07 10.02
C LYS A 257 -8.43 15.22 10.36
N ALA A 258 -9.31 15.03 11.35
CA ALA A 258 -10.22 16.05 11.85
C ALA A 258 -9.46 17.28 12.42
#